data_fc0c6876e603a10866ac90fca086f91b
#
_entry.id   fc0c6876e603a10866ac90fca086f91b
#
_cell.length_a   1.000
_cell.length_b   1.000
_cell.length_c   1.000
_cell.angle_alpha   90.00
_cell.angle_beta   90.00
_cell.angle_gamma   90.00
#
_symmetry.space_group_name_H-M   'P 1'
#
loop_
_entity.id
_entity.type
_entity.pdbx_description
1 polymer ?
#
loop_
_entity_poly.entity_id
_entity_poly.type
_entity_poly.pdbx_seq_one_letter_code
_entity_poly.pdbx_strand_id
1 'polypeptide(L)'
;STATTNSAYKGTGTPVDIVLDSWNIPPQQTTNVGFVMGLTNDGTGDKTTSSTSPMTALFDLWDGTSTPPIADAAYATQSSIKVYDEGGSTHNLTVYYDQVDASKTDSNGKTVYSIEGLPAGYTMYEYLATIPAAEDQRSYGGQGYNATTNTWATEPTKFYNDPVMGTNKQAGVLMSGVMIFDASGKLVNQTAYTYGATETPTANNQVAVDPSLKSSWQPTKTSSNGLPAFSANISG
;
A
#
# COMPACT_ATOMS: atom_id res chain seq x y z
N SER A 1 49.72 -39.22 34.88
CA SER A 1 48.62 -38.89 34.01
C SER A 1 47.47 -39.88 34.21
N THR A 2 46.52 -39.53 35.08
CA THR A 2 45.36 -40.38 35.37
C THR A 2 44.25 -40.02 34.37
N ALA A 3 43.94 -40.97 33.52
CA ALA A 3 42.80 -40.91 32.61
C ALA A 3 41.50 -40.95 33.45
N THR A 4 40.76 -39.90 33.44
CA THR A 4 39.39 -39.87 33.97
C THR A 4 38.48 -40.69 33.04
N THR A 5 38.09 -41.87 33.51
CA THR A 5 37.09 -42.68 32.84
C THR A 5 35.74 -41.94 32.87
N ASN A 6 35.28 -41.52 31.69
CA ASN A 6 33.91 -41.10 31.54
C ASN A 6 32.98 -42.26 31.93
N SER A 7 32.33 -42.15 33.07
CA SER A 7 31.29 -43.11 33.43
C SER A 7 30.11 -42.87 32.48
N ALA A 8 29.98 -43.79 31.51
CA ALA A 8 28.81 -43.83 30.66
C ALA A 8 27.56 -43.95 31.56
N TYR A 9 26.66 -43.03 31.43
CA TYR A 9 25.33 -43.15 31.99
C TYR A 9 24.67 -44.42 31.43
N LYS A 10 24.71 -45.49 32.21
CA LYS A 10 23.86 -46.65 31.94
C LYS A 10 22.46 -46.32 32.34
N GLY A 11 21.63 -46.01 31.35
CA GLY A 11 20.19 -45.94 31.57
C GLY A 11 19.67 -47.28 32.08
N THR A 12 19.22 -47.35 33.31
CA THR A 12 18.56 -48.51 33.90
C THR A 12 17.04 -48.35 33.78
N GLY A 13 16.52 -48.53 32.57
CA GLY A 13 15.07 -48.46 32.32
C GLY A 13 14.76 -48.93 30.90
N THR A 14 13.54 -49.36 30.69
CA THR A 14 13.02 -49.59 29.32
C THR A 14 13.09 -48.29 28.54
N PRO A 15 13.61 -48.29 27.30
CA PRO A 15 13.57 -47.12 26.45
C PRO A 15 12.12 -46.64 26.35
N VAL A 16 11.90 -45.38 26.72
CA VAL A 16 10.63 -44.70 26.47
C VAL A 16 10.85 -43.73 25.29
N ASP A 17 9.85 -43.61 24.44
CA ASP A 17 9.91 -42.65 23.35
C ASP A 17 10.08 -41.24 23.92
N ILE A 18 11.04 -40.51 23.39
CA ILE A 18 11.17 -39.09 23.66
C ILE A 18 10.09 -38.40 22.86
N VAL A 19 9.00 -38.07 23.52
CA VAL A 19 7.97 -37.21 22.94
C VAL A 19 8.55 -35.78 22.94
N LEU A 20 9.01 -35.35 21.81
CA LEU A 20 9.32 -33.93 21.60
C LEU A 20 7.96 -33.23 21.48
N ASP A 21 7.56 -32.47 22.51
CA ASP A 21 6.48 -31.53 22.39
C ASP A 21 6.75 -30.65 21.18
N SER A 22 5.72 -30.45 20.36
CA SER A 22 5.82 -29.78 19.06
C SER A 22 6.69 -28.50 19.15
N TRP A 23 7.83 -28.53 18.50
CA TRP A 23 8.71 -27.37 18.32
C TRP A 23 8.11 -26.43 17.28
N ASN A 24 6.93 -25.89 17.56
CA ASN A 24 6.37 -24.82 16.79
C ASN A 24 6.96 -23.52 17.29
N ILE A 25 7.94 -23.00 16.56
CA ILE A 25 8.28 -21.57 16.70
C ILE A 25 7.06 -20.80 16.22
N PRO A 26 6.40 -20.01 17.10
CA PRO A 26 5.26 -19.23 16.66
C PRO A 26 5.68 -18.33 15.49
N PRO A 27 4.84 -18.20 14.46
CA PRO A 27 5.14 -17.32 13.35
C PRO A 27 5.30 -15.89 13.85
N GLN A 28 6.20 -15.14 13.23
CA GLN A 28 6.45 -13.76 13.57
C GLN A 28 6.09 -12.87 12.39
N GLN A 29 5.15 -11.94 12.60
CA GLN A 29 4.74 -11.01 11.58
C GLN A 29 5.87 -10.05 11.19
N THR A 30 5.85 -9.60 9.94
CA THR A 30 6.76 -8.56 9.46
C THR A 30 6.29 -7.21 10.00
N THR A 31 7.14 -6.55 10.78
CA THR A 31 6.82 -5.24 11.39
C THR A 31 7.44 -4.07 10.65
N ASN A 32 8.52 -4.30 9.90
CA ASN A 32 9.22 -3.27 9.15
C ASN A 32 9.60 -3.79 7.76
N VAL A 33 9.42 -2.96 6.75
CA VAL A 33 9.82 -3.22 5.37
C VAL A 33 10.64 -2.04 4.87
N GLY A 34 11.83 -2.33 4.34
CA GLY A 34 12.69 -1.34 3.70
C GLY A 34 12.83 -1.65 2.21
N PHE A 35 12.63 -0.66 1.37
CA PHE A 35 12.92 -0.74 -0.06
C PHE A 35 14.15 0.10 -0.39
N VAL A 36 15.07 -0.49 -1.16
CA VAL A 36 16.20 0.22 -1.76
C VAL A 36 16.03 0.11 -3.26
N MET A 37 15.89 1.24 -3.93
CA MET A 37 15.74 1.28 -5.37
C MET A 37 16.35 2.53 -5.98
N GLY A 38 16.73 2.43 -7.25
CA GLY A 38 17.14 3.57 -8.06
C GLY A 38 15.91 4.12 -8.78
N LEU A 39 15.63 5.41 -8.59
CA LEU A 39 14.65 6.15 -9.36
C LEU A 39 15.42 7.03 -10.34
N THR A 40 15.11 6.91 -11.64
CA THR A 40 15.80 7.65 -12.70
C THR A 40 15.07 8.95 -13.00
N ASN A 41 15.82 10.03 -13.09
CA ASN A 41 15.28 11.34 -13.49
C ASN A 41 15.75 11.67 -14.93
N ASP A 42 15.31 10.88 -15.90
CA ASP A 42 15.67 11.06 -17.31
C ASP A 42 14.55 11.69 -18.16
N GLY A 43 13.48 12.16 -17.51
CA GLY A 43 12.31 12.75 -18.15
C GLY A 43 11.39 11.74 -18.84
N THR A 44 11.67 10.44 -18.73
CA THR A 44 10.82 9.36 -19.30
C THR A 44 10.01 8.64 -18.24
N GLY A 45 10.13 9.04 -16.99
CA GLY A 45 9.55 8.35 -15.83
C GLY A 45 8.09 8.67 -15.56
N ASP A 46 7.51 9.75 -16.13
CA ASP A 46 6.07 10.05 -16.04
C ASP A 46 5.29 9.21 -17.05
N LYS A 47 4.78 8.08 -16.59
CA LYS A 47 3.95 7.15 -17.38
C LYS A 47 2.46 7.44 -17.20
N THR A 48 2.07 8.03 -16.10
CA THR A 48 0.69 8.36 -15.82
C THR A 48 0.35 9.75 -16.37
N THR A 49 -0.80 9.88 -16.99
CA THR A 49 -1.25 11.15 -17.58
C THR A 49 -2.55 11.63 -16.98
N SER A 50 -2.67 11.56 -15.64
CA SER A 50 -3.85 12.10 -14.99
C SER A 50 -3.84 13.63 -15.02
N SER A 51 -4.78 14.24 -15.72
CA SER A 51 -4.97 15.69 -15.73
C SER A 51 -5.67 16.22 -14.49
N THR A 52 -6.33 15.36 -13.73
CA THR A 52 -7.13 15.73 -12.56
C THR A 52 -6.48 15.39 -11.24
N SER A 53 -5.58 14.41 -11.24
CA SER A 53 -4.98 13.86 -10.02
C SER A 53 -3.53 13.43 -10.26
N PRO A 54 -2.62 14.33 -10.67
CA PRO A 54 -1.28 13.96 -11.10
C PRO A 54 -0.44 13.28 -10.01
N MET A 55 -0.69 13.60 -8.74
CA MET A 55 0.04 13.03 -7.60
C MET A 55 -0.57 11.73 -7.05
N THR A 56 -1.64 11.24 -7.64
CA THR A 56 -2.35 10.02 -7.23
C THR A 56 -2.87 9.23 -8.42
N ALA A 57 -2.22 9.37 -9.57
CA ALA A 57 -2.64 8.72 -10.81
C ALA A 57 -2.54 7.20 -10.72
N LEU A 58 -1.50 6.66 -10.08
CA LEU A 58 -1.37 5.22 -9.82
C LEU A 58 -2.55 4.67 -9.01
N PHE A 59 -3.00 5.42 -7.99
CA PHE A 59 -4.18 5.04 -7.22
C PHE A 59 -5.45 5.03 -8.08
N ASP A 60 -5.63 6.04 -8.92
CA ASP A 60 -6.80 6.15 -9.79
C ASP A 60 -6.83 5.05 -10.87
N LEU A 61 -5.65 4.60 -11.32
CA LEU A 61 -5.48 3.54 -12.32
C LEU A 61 -5.55 2.13 -11.74
N TRP A 62 -5.35 1.98 -10.44
CA TRP A 62 -5.46 0.67 -9.79
C TRP A 62 -6.88 0.13 -9.88
N ASP A 63 -6.99 -1.14 -10.23
CA ASP A 63 -8.24 -1.88 -10.25
C ASP A 63 -8.03 -3.31 -9.76
N GLY A 64 -8.27 -3.51 -8.46
CA GLY A 64 -8.14 -4.82 -7.81
C GLY A 64 -9.11 -5.90 -8.35
N THR A 65 -10.07 -5.52 -9.19
CA THR A 65 -10.98 -6.46 -9.87
C THR A 65 -10.42 -6.96 -11.20
N SER A 66 -9.35 -6.34 -11.69
CA SER A 66 -8.72 -6.63 -12.98
C SER A 66 -7.47 -7.50 -12.83
N THR A 67 -7.06 -8.12 -13.95
CA THR A 67 -5.83 -8.91 -14.02
C THR A 67 -5.06 -8.53 -15.29
N PRO A 68 -3.91 -7.86 -15.19
CA PRO A 68 -3.31 -7.31 -13.96
C PRO A 68 -4.11 -6.14 -13.38
N PRO A 69 -3.97 -5.83 -12.11
CA PRO A 69 -4.71 -4.73 -11.46
C PRO A 69 -4.23 -3.33 -11.86
N ILE A 70 -3.05 -3.23 -12.43
CA ILE A 70 -2.50 -2.02 -13.03
C ILE A 70 -1.67 -2.43 -14.27
N ALA A 71 -1.80 -1.68 -15.35
CA ALA A 71 -1.08 -1.96 -16.58
C ALA A 71 0.42 -1.61 -16.45
N ASP A 72 1.31 -2.43 -17.04
CA ASP A 72 2.76 -2.18 -17.02
C ASP A 72 3.17 -0.82 -17.61
N ALA A 73 2.35 -0.28 -18.52
CA ALA A 73 2.58 1.04 -19.09
C ALA A 73 2.22 2.21 -18.15
N ALA A 74 1.61 1.94 -17.00
CA ALA A 74 1.12 2.96 -16.09
C ALA A 74 2.11 3.36 -14.99
N TYR A 75 3.26 2.69 -14.90
CA TYR A 75 4.28 2.99 -13.89
C TYR A 75 5.69 2.90 -14.46
N ALA A 76 6.61 3.66 -13.90
CA ALA A 76 8.00 3.66 -14.33
C ALA A 76 8.76 2.44 -13.81
N THR A 77 8.53 2.06 -12.56
CA THR A 77 9.19 0.91 -11.93
C THR A 77 8.36 0.35 -10.78
N GLN A 78 8.68 -0.88 -10.40
CA GLN A 78 8.07 -1.55 -9.24
C GLN A 78 9.11 -2.34 -8.47
N SER A 79 8.82 -2.57 -7.20
CA SER A 79 9.60 -3.48 -6.36
C SER A 79 8.66 -4.33 -5.51
N SER A 80 8.97 -5.61 -5.38
CA SER A 80 8.19 -6.56 -4.59
C SER A 80 9.03 -7.21 -3.51
N ILE A 81 8.43 -7.41 -2.35
CA ILE A 81 9.04 -8.15 -1.23
C ILE A 81 8.01 -9.04 -0.57
N LYS A 82 8.46 -10.21 -0.10
CA LYS A 82 7.63 -11.07 0.75
C LYS A 82 7.55 -10.53 2.15
N VAL A 83 6.33 -10.46 2.67
CA VAL A 83 6.03 -10.14 4.06
C VAL A 83 5.20 -11.27 4.68
N TYR A 84 5.21 -11.35 6.00
CA TYR A 84 4.49 -12.36 6.75
C TYR A 84 3.43 -11.70 7.62
N ASP A 85 2.23 -12.26 7.63
CA ASP A 85 1.17 -11.85 8.55
C ASP A 85 1.36 -12.46 9.96
N GLU A 86 0.46 -12.16 10.87
CA GLU A 86 0.47 -12.68 12.24
C GLU A 86 0.32 -14.21 12.29
N GLY A 87 -0.38 -14.79 11.33
CA GLY A 87 -0.56 -16.24 11.18
C GLY A 87 0.62 -16.95 10.53
N GLY A 88 1.62 -16.19 10.02
CA GLY A 88 2.78 -16.72 9.30
C GLY A 88 2.55 -16.97 7.81
N SER A 89 1.39 -16.55 7.28
CA SER A 89 1.14 -16.61 5.84
C SER A 89 1.96 -15.55 5.11
N THR A 90 2.35 -15.85 3.89
CA THR A 90 3.18 -14.95 3.07
C THR A 90 2.32 -14.12 2.13
N HIS A 91 2.63 -12.84 2.04
CA HIS A 91 2.03 -11.90 1.10
C HIS A 91 3.10 -11.20 0.28
N ASN A 92 2.83 -10.92 -0.97
CA ASN A 92 3.72 -10.12 -1.81
C ASN A 92 3.32 -8.64 -1.68
N LEU A 93 4.13 -7.87 -0.95
CA LEU A 93 4.01 -6.43 -0.93
C LEU A 93 4.71 -5.87 -2.17
N THR A 94 3.97 -5.21 -3.04
CA THR A 94 4.49 -4.56 -4.25
C THR A 94 4.31 -3.06 -4.15
N VAL A 95 5.35 -2.32 -4.45
CA VAL A 95 5.29 -0.86 -4.52
C VAL A 95 5.57 -0.43 -5.96
N TYR A 96 4.63 0.26 -6.55
CA TYR A 96 4.74 0.89 -7.86
C TYR A 96 5.18 2.33 -7.68
N TYR A 97 5.98 2.82 -8.61
CA TYR A 97 6.49 4.19 -8.63
C TYR A 97 6.34 4.78 -10.01
N ASP A 98 5.89 6.03 -10.05
CA ASP A 98 5.84 6.81 -11.28
C ASP A 98 6.30 8.24 -11.02
N GLN A 99 7.00 8.82 -11.99
CA GLN A 99 7.43 10.20 -11.88
C GLN A 99 6.24 11.13 -12.09
N VAL A 100 6.18 12.20 -11.33
CA VAL A 100 5.21 13.28 -11.52
C VAL A 100 5.94 14.48 -12.08
N ASP A 101 5.61 14.87 -13.30
CA ASP A 101 6.18 16.08 -13.90
C ASP A 101 5.83 17.33 -13.08
N ALA A 102 6.76 18.25 -12.95
CA ALA A 102 6.52 19.52 -12.23
C ALA A 102 5.39 20.34 -12.88
N SER A 103 5.21 20.19 -14.20
CA SER A 103 4.09 20.77 -14.93
C SER A 103 3.84 19.95 -16.20
N LYS A 104 2.60 19.95 -16.65
CA LYS A 104 2.21 19.28 -17.89
C LYS A 104 1.41 20.22 -18.77
N THR A 105 1.68 20.18 -20.06
CA THR A 105 0.93 20.91 -21.07
C THR A 105 0.28 19.94 -22.05
N ASP A 106 -0.88 20.31 -22.58
CA ASP A 106 -1.53 19.57 -23.64
C ASP A 106 -0.87 19.80 -25.03
N SER A 107 -1.38 19.13 -26.05
CA SER A 107 -0.89 19.26 -27.42
C SER A 107 -1.04 20.68 -28.00
N ASN A 108 -1.84 21.54 -27.39
CA ASN A 108 -2.06 22.92 -27.80
C ASN A 108 -1.20 23.90 -27.00
N GLY A 109 -0.32 23.40 -26.11
CA GLY A 109 0.53 24.22 -25.25
C GLY A 109 -0.19 24.82 -24.04
N LYS A 110 -1.44 24.42 -23.75
CA LYS A 110 -2.16 24.86 -22.55
C LYS A 110 -1.68 24.03 -21.36
N THR A 111 -1.37 24.72 -20.25
CA THR A 111 -1.02 24.05 -19.00
C THR A 111 -2.21 23.25 -18.48
N VAL A 112 -2.03 21.96 -18.32
CA VAL A 112 -3.02 21.03 -17.73
C VAL A 112 -2.93 21.09 -16.21
N TYR A 113 -1.70 21.02 -15.67
CA TYR A 113 -1.42 21.22 -14.26
C TYR A 113 0.00 21.77 -14.04
N SER A 114 0.21 22.35 -12.87
CA SER A 114 1.53 22.67 -12.35
C SER A 114 1.59 22.35 -10.85
N ILE A 115 2.74 21.88 -10.39
CA ILE A 115 2.97 21.60 -8.96
C ILE A 115 3.49 22.88 -8.32
N GLU A 116 2.66 23.49 -7.47
CA GLU A 116 3.06 24.70 -6.75
C GLU A 116 4.04 24.38 -5.63
N GLY A 117 5.02 25.26 -5.46
CA GLY A 117 6.00 25.17 -4.37
C GLY A 117 7.10 24.15 -4.60
N LEU A 118 7.13 23.42 -5.74
CA LEU A 118 8.23 22.53 -6.07
C LEU A 118 9.42 23.36 -6.61
N PRO A 119 10.56 23.38 -5.93
CA PRO A 119 11.71 24.17 -6.39
C PRO A 119 12.28 23.62 -7.70
N ALA A 120 12.93 24.48 -8.47
CA ALA A 120 13.59 24.08 -9.72
C ALA A 120 14.64 22.99 -9.45
N GLY A 121 14.67 21.96 -10.30
CA GLY A 121 15.59 20.83 -10.18
C GLY A 121 15.16 19.75 -9.19
N TYR A 122 14.08 19.95 -8.45
CA TYR A 122 13.50 18.89 -7.62
C TYR A 122 12.70 17.92 -8.48
N THR A 123 12.64 16.67 -8.04
CA THR A 123 11.84 15.62 -8.68
C THR A 123 10.82 15.07 -7.72
N MET A 124 9.67 14.73 -8.24
CA MET A 124 8.59 14.12 -7.49
C MET A 124 8.26 12.75 -8.09
N TYR A 125 8.01 11.78 -7.22
CA TYR A 125 7.48 10.47 -7.58
C TYR A 125 6.23 10.20 -6.76
N GLU A 126 5.18 9.76 -7.42
CA GLU A 126 4.08 9.10 -6.73
C GLU A 126 4.42 7.63 -6.49
N TYR A 127 3.84 7.04 -5.46
CA TYR A 127 3.96 5.62 -5.19
C TYR A 127 2.66 5.01 -4.72
N LEU A 128 2.50 3.73 -5.02
CA LEU A 128 1.36 2.93 -4.62
C LEU A 128 1.84 1.59 -4.05
N ALA A 129 1.64 1.36 -2.75
CA ALA A 129 1.97 0.11 -2.08
C ALA A 129 0.74 -0.79 -2.03
N THR A 130 0.90 -2.04 -2.48
CA THR A 130 -0.20 -2.96 -2.67
C THR A 130 0.14 -4.38 -2.24
N ILE A 131 -0.92 -5.17 -1.99
CA ILE A 131 -0.89 -6.64 -1.95
C ILE A 131 -1.84 -7.17 -3.04
N PRO A 132 -1.80 -8.47 -3.38
CA PRO A 132 -2.81 -9.05 -4.25
C PRO A 132 -4.21 -8.78 -3.69
N ALA A 133 -5.12 -8.30 -4.54
CA ALA A 133 -6.46 -7.91 -4.11
C ALA A 133 -7.19 -9.04 -3.37
N ALA A 134 -7.02 -10.30 -3.83
CA ALA A 134 -7.63 -11.47 -3.21
C ALA A 134 -7.15 -11.75 -1.77
N GLU A 135 -6.02 -11.20 -1.37
CA GLU A 135 -5.45 -11.35 -0.04
C GLU A 135 -5.89 -10.22 0.91
N ASP A 136 -6.61 -9.22 0.40
CA ASP A 136 -7.07 -8.09 1.20
C ASP A 136 -8.32 -8.45 2.01
N GLN A 137 -8.09 -8.84 3.26
CA GLN A 137 -9.14 -9.21 4.21
C GLN A 137 -9.62 -8.04 5.08
N ARG A 138 -9.12 -6.83 4.82
CA ARG A 138 -9.52 -5.65 5.60
C ARG A 138 -10.98 -5.30 5.36
N SER A 139 -11.60 -4.72 6.38
CA SER A 139 -12.93 -4.11 6.30
C SER A 139 -12.79 -2.60 6.47
N TYR A 140 -13.71 -1.85 5.91
CA TYR A 140 -13.75 -0.40 6.04
C TYR A 140 -15.17 0.07 6.32
N GLY A 141 -15.28 1.18 7.02
CA GLY A 141 -16.53 1.90 7.22
C GLY A 141 -17.67 1.08 7.78
N GLY A 142 -18.84 1.52 7.44
CA GLY A 142 -20.08 0.91 7.86
C GLY A 142 -20.57 -0.19 6.95
N GLN A 143 -21.78 -0.62 7.23
CA GLN A 143 -22.48 -1.59 6.40
C GLN A 143 -22.71 -1.01 4.99
N GLY A 144 -22.26 -1.72 3.96
CA GLY A 144 -22.52 -1.36 2.58
C GLY A 144 -24.00 -1.55 2.22
N TYR A 145 -24.52 -0.65 1.39
CA TYR A 145 -25.87 -0.78 0.83
C TYR A 145 -25.79 -1.02 -0.67
N ASN A 146 -26.30 -2.15 -1.11
CA ASN A 146 -26.42 -2.46 -2.52
C ASN A 146 -27.79 -1.98 -3.04
N ALA A 147 -27.80 -0.88 -3.77
CA ALA A 147 -29.01 -0.29 -4.31
C ALA A 147 -29.70 -1.17 -5.39
N THR A 148 -28.96 -2.05 -6.05
CA THR A 148 -29.49 -2.96 -7.07
C THR A 148 -30.33 -4.08 -6.45
N THR A 149 -29.85 -4.62 -5.34
CA THR A 149 -30.52 -5.74 -4.63
C THR A 149 -31.36 -5.25 -3.46
N ASN A 150 -31.29 -3.96 -3.13
CA ASN A 150 -31.97 -3.35 -1.98
C ASN A 150 -31.61 -4.05 -0.65
N THR A 151 -30.33 -4.38 -0.47
CA THR A 151 -29.84 -5.10 0.70
C THR A 151 -28.73 -4.34 1.39
N TRP A 152 -28.66 -4.47 2.71
CA TRP A 152 -27.55 -4.01 3.53
C TRP A 152 -26.64 -5.18 3.90
N ALA A 153 -25.32 -4.95 3.90
CA ALA A 153 -24.39 -5.88 4.52
C ALA A 153 -24.66 -5.97 6.03
N THR A 154 -24.52 -7.13 6.61
CA THR A 154 -24.67 -7.34 8.06
C THR A 154 -23.39 -6.97 8.83
N GLU A 155 -22.26 -6.97 8.13
CA GLU A 155 -20.92 -6.72 8.64
C GLU A 155 -20.30 -5.51 7.94
N PRO A 156 -19.24 -4.91 8.49
CA PRO A 156 -18.49 -3.88 7.79
C PRO A 156 -18.08 -4.32 6.38
N THR A 157 -18.16 -3.41 5.43
CA THR A 157 -17.84 -3.68 4.03
C THR A 157 -16.38 -4.12 3.89
N LYS A 158 -16.15 -5.23 3.20
CA LYS A 158 -14.81 -5.75 2.93
C LYS A 158 -14.24 -5.15 1.66
N PHE A 159 -12.92 -5.03 1.58
CA PHE A 159 -12.26 -4.62 0.35
C PHE A 159 -12.35 -5.69 -0.74
N TYR A 160 -12.15 -6.95 -0.37
CA TYR A 160 -12.20 -8.05 -1.32
C TYR A 160 -13.31 -9.03 -0.94
N ASN A 161 -14.07 -9.46 -1.97
CA ASN A 161 -15.12 -10.46 -1.85
C ASN A 161 -16.20 -10.14 -0.81
N ASP A 162 -16.66 -8.89 -0.79
CA ASP A 162 -17.79 -8.49 0.03
C ASP A 162 -19.07 -9.18 -0.46
N PRO A 163 -19.85 -9.82 0.42
CA PRO A 163 -21.03 -10.60 0.00
C PRO A 163 -22.17 -9.74 -0.58
N VAL A 164 -22.18 -8.45 -0.31
CA VAL A 164 -23.21 -7.50 -0.77
C VAL A 164 -22.69 -6.60 -1.87
N MET A 165 -21.51 -6.04 -1.68
CA MET A 165 -20.94 -5.04 -2.60
C MET A 165 -20.02 -5.64 -3.66
N GLY A 166 -19.59 -6.89 -3.49
CA GLY A 166 -18.60 -7.53 -4.36
C GLY A 166 -17.18 -7.07 -4.05
N THR A 167 -16.28 -7.21 -5.03
CA THR A 167 -14.89 -6.77 -4.88
C THR A 167 -14.78 -5.28 -5.16
N ASN A 168 -14.18 -4.56 -4.22
CA ASN A 168 -13.90 -3.15 -4.37
C ASN A 168 -12.72 -2.93 -5.33
N LYS A 169 -12.82 -1.93 -6.19
CA LYS A 169 -11.75 -1.54 -7.11
C LYS A 169 -10.42 -1.30 -6.38
N GLN A 170 -10.45 -0.73 -5.19
CA GLN A 170 -9.26 -0.44 -4.37
C GLN A 170 -8.78 -1.60 -3.51
N ALA A 171 -9.37 -2.80 -3.65
CA ALA A 171 -8.87 -3.98 -2.96
C ALA A 171 -7.38 -4.20 -3.24
N GLY A 172 -6.63 -4.47 -2.20
CA GLY A 172 -5.18 -4.65 -2.26
C GLY A 172 -4.37 -3.37 -2.05
N VAL A 173 -4.93 -2.18 -2.14
CA VAL A 173 -4.20 -0.93 -1.88
C VAL A 173 -3.94 -0.78 -0.39
N LEU A 174 -2.67 -0.69 0.00
CA LEU A 174 -2.24 -0.49 1.39
C LEU A 174 -1.96 0.97 1.69
N MET A 175 -1.26 1.65 0.78
CA MET A 175 -0.79 3.00 0.98
C MET A 175 -0.48 3.67 -0.35
N SER A 176 -0.69 4.97 -0.44
CA SER A 176 -0.19 5.81 -1.54
C SER A 176 0.40 7.10 -1.01
N GLY A 177 1.17 7.77 -1.84
CA GLY A 177 1.74 9.07 -1.51
C GLY A 177 2.72 9.55 -2.55
N VAL A 178 3.45 10.59 -2.18
CA VAL A 178 4.50 11.16 -3.01
C VAL A 178 5.81 11.24 -2.25
N MET A 179 6.90 11.15 -2.98
CA MET A 179 8.26 11.37 -2.51
C MET A 179 8.87 12.51 -3.32
N ILE A 180 9.59 13.40 -2.66
CA ILE A 180 10.22 14.54 -3.29
C ILE A 180 11.71 14.49 -3.00
N PHE A 181 12.50 14.61 -4.05
CA PHE A 181 13.94 14.60 -4.01
C PHE A 181 14.48 15.96 -4.46
N ASP A 182 15.52 16.43 -3.80
CA ASP A 182 16.23 17.64 -4.23
C ASP A 182 17.08 17.40 -5.49
N ALA A 183 17.71 18.44 -5.99
CA ALA A 183 18.56 18.37 -7.17
C ALA A 183 19.79 17.46 -7.02
N SER A 184 20.15 17.08 -5.80
CA SER A 184 21.22 16.12 -5.50
C SER A 184 20.71 14.67 -5.43
N GLY A 185 19.40 14.43 -5.58
CA GLY A 185 18.77 13.13 -5.44
C GLY A 185 18.49 12.73 -4.00
N LYS A 186 18.58 13.63 -3.03
CA LYS A 186 18.28 13.35 -1.63
C LYS A 186 16.78 13.49 -1.39
N LEU A 187 16.18 12.52 -0.71
CA LEU A 187 14.78 12.59 -0.26
C LEU A 187 14.62 13.75 0.75
N VAL A 188 13.80 14.73 0.41
CA VAL A 188 13.54 15.92 1.25
C VAL A 188 12.12 15.95 1.81
N ASN A 189 11.18 15.28 1.15
CA ASN A 189 9.80 15.18 1.64
C ASN A 189 9.15 13.86 1.22
N GLN A 190 8.22 13.39 2.04
CA GLN A 190 7.40 12.22 1.74
C GLN A 190 6.04 12.37 2.39
N THR A 191 5.00 12.05 1.65
CA THR A 191 3.64 11.89 2.18
C THR A 191 3.22 10.44 2.09
N ALA A 192 2.29 10.02 2.97
CA ALA A 192 1.73 8.69 2.94
C ALA A 192 0.28 8.74 3.41
N TYR A 193 -0.59 8.09 2.67
CA TYR A 193 -2.01 7.97 2.95
C TYR A 193 -2.41 6.50 2.92
N THR A 194 -3.30 6.13 3.83
CA THR A 194 -3.95 4.83 3.88
C THR A 194 -5.44 5.02 4.11
N TYR A 195 -6.22 3.97 3.92
CA TYR A 195 -7.64 4.03 4.26
C TYR A 195 -7.81 4.22 5.76
N GLY A 196 -8.52 5.27 6.14
CA GLY A 196 -8.93 5.48 7.52
C GLY A 196 -9.96 4.45 7.94
N ALA A 197 -9.92 4.06 9.21
CA ALA A 197 -11.06 3.42 9.84
C ALA A 197 -12.16 4.49 9.94
N THR A 198 -13.13 4.44 9.06
CA THR A 198 -14.22 5.37 9.10
C THR A 198 -15.25 4.95 10.13
N GLU A 199 -15.92 5.95 10.65
CA GLU A 199 -16.83 5.90 11.78
C GLU A 199 -17.76 4.69 11.79
N THR A 200 -17.95 4.11 12.96
CA THR A 200 -18.97 3.11 13.19
C THR A 200 -20.32 3.68 12.81
N PRO A 201 -21.01 3.18 11.78
CA PRO A 201 -22.30 3.73 11.42
C PRO A 201 -23.30 3.52 12.54
N THR A 202 -23.97 4.56 12.94
CA THR A 202 -25.16 4.43 13.78
C THR A 202 -26.34 3.95 12.92
N ALA A 203 -27.29 3.26 13.52
CA ALA A 203 -28.45 2.70 12.81
C ALA A 203 -29.23 3.76 11.98
N ASN A 204 -29.06 5.03 12.28
CA ASN A 204 -29.76 6.15 11.64
C ASN A 204 -28.87 6.95 10.67
N ASN A 205 -27.58 6.62 10.54
CA ASN A 205 -26.63 7.40 9.74
C ASN A 205 -25.66 6.46 9.00
N GLN A 206 -26.22 5.54 8.24
CA GLN A 206 -25.43 4.61 7.43
C GLN A 206 -24.97 5.35 6.17
N VAL A 207 -23.78 5.88 6.22
CA VAL A 207 -23.12 6.45 5.05
C VAL A 207 -22.28 5.35 4.42
N ALA A 208 -22.58 5.01 3.17
CA ALA A 208 -21.68 4.19 2.38
C ALA A 208 -20.36 4.96 2.25
N VAL A 209 -19.31 4.45 2.86
CA VAL A 209 -17.98 5.01 2.67
C VAL A 209 -17.49 4.53 1.33
N ASP A 210 -17.29 5.46 0.42
CA ASP A 210 -16.64 5.18 -0.84
C ASP A 210 -15.11 5.24 -0.63
N PRO A 211 -14.41 4.10 -0.64
CA PRO A 211 -12.96 4.07 -0.45
C PRO A 211 -12.20 4.67 -1.63
N SER A 212 -12.87 4.92 -2.76
CA SER A 212 -12.27 5.66 -3.87
C SER A 212 -12.12 7.15 -3.57
N LEU A 213 -12.88 7.68 -2.58
CA LEU A 213 -12.77 9.08 -2.18
C LEU A 213 -11.47 9.32 -1.39
N LYS A 214 -10.56 10.04 -1.99
CA LYS A 214 -9.27 10.41 -1.35
C LYS A 214 -9.45 11.19 -0.04
N SER A 215 -10.56 11.88 0.13
CA SER A 215 -10.92 12.58 1.38
C SER A 215 -11.10 11.64 2.57
N SER A 216 -11.40 10.36 2.34
CA SER A 216 -11.50 9.33 3.39
C SER A 216 -10.13 8.78 3.83
N TRP A 217 -9.06 9.13 3.11
CA TRP A 217 -7.72 8.68 3.42
C TRP A 217 -7.13 9.48 4.56
N GLN A 218 -6.52 8.77 5.50
CA GLN A 218 -5.80 9.38 6.61
C GLN A 218 -4.31 9.43 6.30
N PRO A 219 -3.63 10.55 6.57
CA PRO A 219 -2.19 10.59 6.45
C PRO A 219 -1.57 9.62 7.46
N THR A 220 -0.79 8.66 6.97
CA THR A 220 -0.05 7.73 7.82
C THR A 220 1.24 8.36 8.35
N LYS A 221 1.76 9.34 7.63
CA LYS A 221 2.92 10.14 8.00
C LYS A 221 2.89 11.47 7.27
N THR A 222 2.87 12.56 8.02
CA THR A 222 3.22 13.87 7.48
C THR A 222 4.71 13.87 7.19
N SER A 223 5.19 14.68 6.30
CA SER A 223 6.56 14.73 5.80
C SER A 223 7.65 14.30 6.81
N SER A 224 8.66 13.57 6.35
CA SER A 224 9.78 13.12 7.19
C SER A 224 10.64 14.26 7.77
N ASN A 225 10.51 15.46 7.24
CA ASN A 225 11.28 16.65 7.61
C ASN A 225 10.41 17.82 8.08
N GLY A 226 9.11 17.61 8.28
CA GLY A 226 8.19 18.65 8.74
C GLY A 226 7.75 19.67 7.66
N LEU A 227 8.16 19.48 6.40
CA LEU A 227 7.70 20.35 5.32
C LEU A 227 6.20 20.08 5.00
N PRO A 228 5.44 21.10 4.61
CA PRO A 228 4.06 20.93 4.21
C PRO A 228 3.94 20.03 2.98
N ALA A 229 2.82 19.35 2.86
CA ALA A 229 2.49 18.60 1.65
C ALA A 229 2.39 19.56 0.46
N PHE A 230 2.91 19.12 -0.70
CA PHE A 230 2.74 19.88 -1.94
C PHE A 230 1.35 19.67 -2.51
N SER A 231 0.85 20.63 -3.21
CA SER A 231 -0.44 20.58 -3.91
C SER A 231 -0.26 20.79 -5.41
N ALA A 232 -1.15 20.21 -6.19
CA ALA A 232 -1.21 20.46 -7.62
C ALA A 232 -2.29 21.50 -7.93
N ASN A 233 -1.93 22.50 -8.74
CA ASN A 233 -2.89 23.38 -9.38
C ASN A 233 -3.41 22.70 -10.65
N ILE A 234 -4.70 22.46 -10.68
CA ILE A 234 -5.40 21.92 -11.84
C ILE A 234 -6.10 23.08 -12.55
N SER A 235 -5.60 23.45 -13.71
CA SER A 235 -6.28 24.46 -14.55
C SER A 235 -7.29 23.76 -15.45
N GLY A 236 -8.56 24.05 -15.24
CA GLY A 236 -9.64 23.61 -16.12
C GLY A 236 -9.66 24.34 -17.48
#